data_da55898a3bfec50c23b0a7dd65c3c4b6
#
_entry.id   da55898a3bfec50c23b0a7dd65c3c4b6
#
_cell.length_a   1.000
_cell.length_b   1.000
_cell.length_c   1.000
_cell.angle_alpha   90.00
_cell.angle_beta   90.00
_cell.angle_gamma   90.00
#
_symmetry.space_group_name_H-M   'P 1'
#
loop_
_entity.id
_entity.type
_entity.pdbx_description
1 polymer ?
#
loop_
_entity_poly.entity_id
_entity_poly.type
_entity_poly.pdbx_seq_one_letter_code
_entity_poly.pdbx_strand_id
1 'polypeptide(L)'
;QGVVGLMTRFGMDVVLAHPEGYDIMPEVEEVAKKNAAENGGSFTKTNSMAEAFKDADIVYPKSWAPFAAMEKRTDLYAEGDQAGIDALEKELLAQNAELKDWCCTEELMSTTKDGKALYLHCLPADINGVSCKDGEVEASVFDRYRDPLYKEASYKPYIIAAMILLAKQKDITGTLEALADKAT
;
A
#
# COMPACT_ATOMS: atom_id res chain seq x y z
N GLN A 1 5.19 -1.63 0.31
CA GLN A 1 6.09 -2.72 0.72
C GLN A 1 5.45 -3.59 1.82
N GLY A 2 4.90 -3.00 2.89
CA GLY A 2 4.30 -3.75 4.00
C GLY A 2 3.13 -4.64 3.58
N VAL A 3 2.25 -4.14 2.71
CA VAL A 3 1.11 -4.92 2.17
C VAL A 3 1.60 -6.13 1.39
N VAL A 4 2.57 -5.94 0.49
CA VAL A 4 3.16 -7.02 -0.33
C VAL A 4 3.77 -8.11 0.56
N GLY A 5 4.63 -7.73 1.51
CA GLY A 5 5.27 -8.68 2.41
C GLY A 5 4.29 -9.42 3.33
N LEU A 6 3.21 -8.75 3.76
CA LEU A 6 2.23 -9.37 4.66
C LEU A 6 1.24 -10.28 3.91
N MET A 7 0.68 -9.82 2.77
CA MET A 7 -0.36 -10.58 2.06
C MET A 7 0.18 -11.88 1.46
N THR A 8 1.41 -11.85 0.95
CA THR A 8 2.08 -13.07 0.48
C THR A 8 2.30 -14.09 1.61
N ARG A 9 2.49 -13.63 2.86
CA ARG A 9 2.63 -14.50 4.04
C ARG A 9 1.32 -15.21 4.39
N PHE A 10 0.18 -14.64 4.01
CA PHE A 10 -1.14 -15.29 4.19
C PHE A 10 -1.55 -16.18 3.01
N GLY A 11 -0.63 -16.46 2.07
CA GLY A 11 -0.92 -17.32 0.93
C GLY A 11 -1.82 -16.68 -0.12
N MET A 12 -1.87 -15.34 -0.18
CA MET A 12 -2.63 -14.63 -1.21
C MET A 12 -1.83 -14.53 -2.50
N ASP A 13 -2.54 -14.51 -3.63
CA ASP A 13 -1.97 -14.14 -4.93
C ASP A 13 -1.84 -12.62 -4.98
N VAL A 14 -0.61 -12.12 -5.02
CA VAL A 14 -0.32 -10.68 -4.98
C VAL A 14 0.31 -10.23 -6.30
N VAL A 15 -0.32 -9.25 -6.93
CA VAL A 15 0.20 -8.56 -8.12
C VAL A 15 0.61 -7.15 -7.71
N LEU A 16 1.89 -6.83 -7.84
CA LEU A 16 2.41 -5.48 -7.67
C LEU A 16 2.47 -4.78 -9.02
N ALA A 17 1.63 -3.77 -9.23
CA ALA A 17 1.69 -2.91 -10.40
C ALA A 17 2.32 -1.56 -10.06
N HIS A 18 3.30 -1.13 -10.84
CA HIS A 18 3.93 0.19 -10.71
C HIS A 18 4.51 0.65 -12.04
N PRO A 19 4.68 1.98 -12.27
CA PRO A 19 5.41 2.49 -13.42
C PRO A 19 6.86 2.03 -13.40
N GLU A 20 7.54 2.06 -14.53
CA GLU A 20 8.98 1.84 -14.58
C GLU A 20 9.72 2.83 -13.65
N GLY A 21 10.71 2.34 -12.92
CA GLY A 21 11.48 3.13 -11.94
C GLY A 21 10.83 3.30 -10.56
N TYR A 22 9.64 2.72 -10.34
CA TYR A 22 8.94 2.76 -9.04
C TYR A 22 9.03 1.43 -8.30
N ASP A 23 10.13 0.72 -8.46
CA ASP A 23 10.38 -0.54 -7.79
C ASP A 23 10.38 -0.40 -6.27
N ILE A 24 10.02 -1.49 -5.60
CA ILE A 24 10.18 -1.65 -4.14
C ILE A 24 11.61 -2.11 -3.83
N MET A 25 11.96 -2.14 -2.54
CA MET A 25 13.25 -2.68 -2.10
C MET A 25 13.41 -4.13 -2.57
N PRO A 26 14.57 -4.51 -3.13
CA PRO A 26 14.84 -5.88 -3.57
C PRO A 26 14.62 -6.92 -2.46
N GLU A 27 14.98 -6.59 -1.22
CA GLU A 27 14.82 -7.48 -0.07
C GLU A 27 13.34 -7.77 0.23
N VAL A 28 12.46 -6.79 0.01
CA VAL A 28 11.01 -6.95 0.18
C VAL A 28 10.45 -7.85 -0.92
N GLU A 29 10.95 -7.71 -2.15
CA GLU A 29 10.56 -8.57 -3.26
C GLU A 29 10.97 -10.03 -3.01
N GLU A 30 12.20 -10.26 -2.53
CA GLU A 30 12.68 -11.59 -2.17
C GLU A 30 11.85 -12.23 -1.04
N VAL A 31 11.52 -11.44 -0.01
CA VAL A 31 10.65 -11.88 1.08
C VAL A 31 9.25 -12.23 0.56
N ALA A 32 8.69 -11.43 -0.34
CA ALA A 32 7.39 -11.69 -0.93
C ALA A 32 7.36 -12.99 -1.74
N LYS A 33 8.36 -13.22 -2.60
CA LYS A 33 8.52 -14.46 -3.37
C LYS A 33 8.62 -15.69 -2.45
N LYS A 34 9.48 -15.59 -1.41
CA LYS A 34 9.64 -16.66 -0.43
C LYS A 34 8.33 -16.95 0.30
N ASN A 35 7.68 -15.93 0.84
CA ASN A 35 6.41 -16.09 1.56
C ASN A 35 5.34 -16.74 0.68
N ALA A 36 5.19 -16.28 -0.57
CA ALA A 36 4.22 -16.83 -1.50
C ALA A 36 4.48 -18.33 -1.75
N ALA A 37 5.74 -18.71 -2.01
CA ALA A 37 6.12 -20.11 -2.24
C ALA A 37 5.88 -21.01 -1.02
N GLU A 38 6.12 -20.50 0.20
CA GLU A 38 5.96 -21.26 1.45
C GLU A 38 4.50 -21.39 1.90
N ASN A 39 3.62 -20.47 1.47
CA ASN A 39 2.23 -20.39 1.98
C ASN A 39 1.16 -20.65 0.91
N GLY A 40 1.54 -21.08 -0.30
CA GLY A 40 0.61 -21.51 -1.33
C GLY A 40 -0.04 -20.38 -2.12
N GLY A 41 0.51 -19.17 -2.07
CA GLY A 41 0.12 -18.04 -2.91
C GLY A 41 1.11 -17.77 -4.04
N SER A 42 1.00 -16.59 -4.67
CA SER A 42 1.92 -16.13 -5.70
C SER A 42 2.31 -14.67 -5.51
N PHE A 43 3.45 -14.28 -6.10
CA PHE A 43 3.87 -12.88 -6.20
C PHE A 43 4.35 -12.59 -7.62
N THR A 44 3.75 -11.61 -8.25
CA THR A 44 4.13 -11.15 -9.60
C THR A 44 4.24 -9.63 -9.65
N LYS A 45 5.03 -9.12 -10.61
CA LYS A 45 5.13 -7.68 -10.91
C LYS A 45 4.68 -7.39 -12.34
N THR A 46 4.08 -6.23 -12.54
CA THR A 46 3.70 -5.73 -13.87
C THR A 46 3.82 -4.20 -13.93
N ASN A 47 4.04 -3.66 -15.11
CA ASN A 47 3.93 -2.23 -15.39
C ASN A 47 2.56 -1.87 -16.00
N SER A 48 1.54 -2.70 -15.79
CA SER A 48 0.18 -2.50 -16.30
C SER A 48 -0.85 -2.56 -15.18
N MET A 49 -1.51 -1.45 -14.90
CA MET A 49 -2.65 -1.44 -13.97
C MET A 49 -3.79 -2.33 -14.47
N ALA A 50 -4.04 -2.34 -15.79
CA ALA A 50 -5.11 -3.16 -16.39
C ALA A 50 -4.89 -4.66 -16.13
N GLU A 51 -3.64 -5.15 -16.21
CA GLU A 51 -3.32 -6.53 -15.86
C GLU A 51 -3.54 -6.82 -14.38
N ALA A 52 -3.11 -5.90 -13.50
CA ALA A 52 -3.21 -6.09 -12.06
C ALA A 52 -4.66 -6.01 -11.55
N PHE A 53 -5.51 -5.20 -12.17
CA PHE A 53 -6.92 -5.07 -11.79
C PHE A 53 -7.78 -6.23 -12.26
N LYS A 54 -7.40 -6.88 -13.37
CA LYS A 54 -8.19 -7.95 -13.96
C LYS A 54 -8.43 -9.09 -12.96
N ASP A 55 -9.72 -9.38 -12.72
CA ASP A 55 -10.20 -10.43 -11.82
C ASP A 55 -9.69 -10.31 -10.36
N ALA A 56 -9.18 -9.15 -9.95
CA ALA A 56 -8.74 -8.91 -8.58
C ALA A 56 -9.92 -8.94 -7.59
N ASP A 57 -9.74 -9.56 -6.43
CA ASP A 57 -10.69 -9.53 -5.31
C ASP A 57 -10.52 -8.26 -4.47
N ILE A 58 -9.29 -7.71 -4.39
CA ILE A 58 -8.93 -6.53 -3.61
C ILE A 58 -7.98 -5.68 -4.44
N VAL A 59 -8.18 -4.35 -4.43
CA VAL A 59 -7.25 -3.38 -5.00
C VAL A 59 -6.79 -2.41 -3.92
N TYR A 60 -5.50 -2.08 -3.95
CA TYR A 60 -4.87 -1.22 -2.96
C TYR A 60 -3.97 -0.19 -3.65
N PRO A 61 -4.53 0.84 -4.29
CA PRO A 61 -3.75 1.91 -4.90
C PRO A 61 -3.01 2.72 -3.85
N LYS A 62 -1.86 3.27 -4.22
CA LYS A 62 -1.06 4.13 -3.34
C LYS A 62 -0.36 5.21 -4.16
N SER A 63 -0.19 6.36 -3.55
CA SER A 63 0.47 7.50 -4.17
C SER A 63 1.93 7.22 -4.57
N TRP A 64 2.42 7.98 -5.51
CA TRP A 64 3.59 7.74 -6.32
C TRP A 64 4.87 8.27 -5.67
N ALA A 65 5.61 7.40 -5.04
CA ALA A 65 6.92 7.71 -4.51
C ALA A 65 7.87 6.53 -4.73
N PRO A 66 8.77 6.61 -5.71
CA PRO A 66 9.77 5.56 -5.93
C PRO A 66 10.70 5.46 -4.73
N PHE A 67 11.09 4.24 -4.37
CA PHE A 67 11.95 4.01 -3.20
C PHE A 67 13.30 4.75 -3.35
N ALA A 68 13.90 4.73 -4.53
CA ALA A 68 15.15 5.44 -4.81
C ALA A 68 15.07 6.96 -4.55
N ALA A 69 13.91 7.56 -4.78
CA ALA A 69 13.70 8.98 -4.46
C ALA A 69 13.66 9.23 -2.95
N MET A 70 13.14 8.28 -2.17
CA MET A 70 13.14 8.37 -0.70
C MET A 70 14.56 8.27 -0.14
N GLU A 71 15.39 7.36 -0.68
CA GLU A 71 16.80 7.24 -0.30
C GLU A 71 17.55 8.56 -0.59
N LYS A 72 17.47 9.04 -1.84
CA LYS A 72 18.11 10.30 -2.25
C LYS A 72 17.68 11.48 -1.38
N ARG A 73 16.39 11.57 -1.05
CA ARG A 73 15.86 12.60 -0.14
C ARG A 73 16.42 12.49 1.26
N THR A 74 16.57 11.26 1.77
CA THR A 74 17.14 11.00 3.11
C THR A 74 18.59 11.45 3.19
N ASP A 75 19.39 11.17 2.16
CA ASP A 75 20.79 11.58 2.08
C ASP A 75 20.92 13.11 2.04
N LEU A 76 20.11 13.79 1.21
CA LEU A 76 20.10 15.25 1.14
C LEU A 76 19.69 15.89 2.47
N TYR A 77 18.75 15.30 3.21
CA TYR A 77 18.39 15.77 4.55
C TYR A 77 19.54 15.57 5.55
N ALA A 78 20.25 14.44 5.49
CA ALA A 78 21.38 14.16 6.36
C ALA A 78 22.56 15.13 6.10
N GLU A 79 22.75 15.56 4.87
CA GLU A 79 23.75 16.55 4.45
C GLU A 79 23.31 18.00 4.73
N GLY A 80 22.04 18.26 5.00
CA GLY A 80 21.46 19.60 5.16
C GLY A 80 21.36 20.37 3.84
N ASP A 81 21.35 19.67 2.70
CA ASP A 81 21.27 20.28 1.38
C ASP A 81 19.82 20.62 0.98
N GLN A 82 19.36 21.78 1.44
CA GLN A 82 18.01 22.27 1.10
C GLN A 82 17.85 22.52 -0.42
N ALA A 83 18.89 22.99 -1.11
CA ALA A 83 18.83 23.25 -2.54
C ALA A 83 18.69 21.95 -3.33
N GLY A 84 19.38 20.89 -2.92
CA GLY A 84 19.24 19.55 -3.47
C GLY A 84 17.84 18.96 -3.23
N ILE A 85 17.25 19.17 -2.05
CA ILE A 85 15.88 18.75 -1.73
C ILE A 85 14.87 19.45 -2.67
N ASP A 86 14.96 20.76 -2.83
CA ASP A 86 14.06 21.55 -3.69
C ASP A 86 14.19 21.13 -5.18
N ALA A 87 15.42 20.83 -5.62
CA ALA A 87 15.67 20.33 -6.97
C ALA A 87 15.08 18.92 -7.18
N LEU A 88 15.26 18.01 -6.22
CA LEU A 88 14.69 16.67 -6.27
C LEU A 88 13.16 16.71 -6.29
N GLU A 89 12.55 17.56 -5.48
CA GLU A 89 11.09 17.70 -5.43
C GLU A 89 10.52 18.17 -6.75
N LYS A 90 11.18 19.13 -7.41
CA LYS A 90 10.82 19.60 -8.75
C LYS A 90 10.98 18.52 -9.82
N GLU A 91 12.04 17.71 -9.74
CA GLU A 91 12.28 16.56 -10.63
C GLU A 91 11.15 15.52 -10.47
N LEU A 92 10.82 15.16 -9.25
CA LEU A 92 9.76 14.16 -8.95
C LEU A 92 8.37 14.63 -9.38
N LEU A 93 8.05 15.91 -9.18
CA LEU A 93 6.79 16.48 -9.65
C LEU A 93 6.68 16.43 -11.18
N ALA A 94 7.77 16.70 -11.89
CA ALA A 94 7.80 16.60 -13.35
C ALA A 94 7.64 15.14 -13.80
N GLN A 95 8.32 14.20 -13.16
CA GLN A 95 8.20 12.76 -13.44
C GLN A 95 6.77 12.26 -13.19
N ASN A 96 6.16 12.60 -12.06
CA ASN A 96 4.79 12.19 -11.74
C ASN A 96 3.77 12.80 -12.71
N ALA A 97 4.04 13.99 -13.25
CA ALA A 97 3.16 14.63 -14.22
C ALA A 97 3.02 13.84 -15.53
N GLU A 98 3.99 12.98 -15.87
CA GLU A 98 3.93 12.06 -17.02
C GLU A 98 3.11 10.79 -16.74
N LEU A 99 2.74 10.53 -15.48
CA LEU A 99 2.13 9.27 -15.02
C LEU A 99 0.66 9.44 -14.58
N LYS A 100 -0.04 10.42 -15.12
CA LYS A 100 -1.42 10.75 -14.74
C LYS A 100 -2.43 9.62 -15.01
N ASP A 101 -2.09 8.72 -15.93
CA ASP A 101 -2.91 7.55 -16.25
C ASP A 101 -2.85 6.45 -15.17
N TRP A 102 -1.91 6.58 -14.22
CA TRP A 102 -1.81 5.68 -13.07
C TRP A 102 -2.82 6.09 -11.98
N CYS A 103 -4.08 6.02 -12.31
CA CYS A 103 -5.19 6.37 -11.45
C CYS A 103 -6.19 5.21 -11.37
N CYS A 104 -6.67 4.89 -10.17
CA CYS A 104 -7.73 3.91 -9.98
C CYS A 104 -9.06 4.52 -10.45
N THR A 105 -9.54 4.08 -11.60
CA THR A 105 -10.74 4.58 -12.26
C THR A 105 -11.92 3.62 -12.11
N GLU A 106 -13.15 4.10 -12.37
CA GLU A 106 -14.34 3.24 -12.47
C GLU A 106 -14.20 2.18 -13.56
N GLU A 107 -13.52 2.52 -14.67
CA GLU A 107 -13.27 1.58 -15.76
C GLU A 107 -12.39 0.43 -15.28
N LEU A 108 -11.25 0.70 -14.62
CA LEU A 108 -10.39 -0.32 -14.05
C LEU A 108 -11.13 -1.15 -12.98
N MET A 109 -11.89 -0.51 -12.09
CA MET A 109 -12.68 -1.21 -11.08
C MET A 109 -13.69 -2.17 -11.71
N SER A 110 -14.25 -1.84 -12.88
CA SER A 110 -15.18 -2.71 -13.60
C SER A 110 -14.55 -4.01 -14.12
N THR A 111 -13.22 -4.05 -14.31
CA THR A 111 -12.47 -5.24 -14.77
C THR A 111 -12.11 -6.21 -13.65
N THR A 112 -12.29 -5.80 -12.41
CA THR A 112 -12.05 -6.64 -11.25
C THR A 112 -13.08 -7.78 -11.16
N LYS A 113 -12.89 -8.71 -10.27
CA LYS A 113 -13.78 -9.85 -10.09
C LYS A 113 -15.23 -9.41 -9.86
N ASP A 114 -16.11 -9.76 -10.79
CA ASP A 114 -17.51 -9.32 -10.83
C ASP A 114 -17.69 -7.78 -10.84
N GLY A 115 -16.66 -7.01 -11.12
CA GLY A 115 -16.66 -5.54 -10.99
C GLY A 115 -16.81 -5.05 -9.53
N LYS A 116 -16.47 -5.89 -8.54
CA LYS A 116 -16.78 -5.69 -7.12
C LYS A 116 -15.59 -5.84 -6.19
N ALA A 117 -14.36 -5.74 -6.69
CA ALA A 117 -13.19 -5.78 -5.81
C ALA A 117 -13.32 -4.77 -4.67
N LEU A 118 -12.87 -5.16 -3.50
CA LEU A 118 -12.77 -4.25 -2.37
C LEU A 118 -11.62 -3.27 -2.61
N TYR A 119 -11.93 -1.97 -2.66
CA TYR A 119 -10.92 -0.91 -2.67
C TYR A 119 -10.52 -0.59 -1.24
N LEU A 120 -9.23 -0.71 -0.94
CA LEU A 120 -8.64 -0.38 0.36
C LEU A 120 -7.54 0.67 0.21
N HIS A 121 -7.26 1.41 1.27
CA HIS A 121 -6.23 2.45 1.31
C HIS A 121 -5.82 2.79 2.74
N CYS A 122 -4.52 2.99 2.98
CA CYS A 122 -4.01 3.35 4.31
C CYS A 122 -4.35 4.76 4.79
N LEU A 123 -4.95 5.59 3.93
CA LEU A 123 -5.27 7.00 4.16
C LEU A 123 -4.06 7.86 4.68
N PRO A 124 -3.97 9.14 4.32
CA PRO A 124 -4.87 9.87 3.39
C PRO A 124 -4.70 9.41 1.94
N ALA A 125 -5.72 9.62 1.09
CA ALA A 125 -5.71 9.33 -0.33
C ALA A 125 -5.64 10.61 -1.18
N ASP A 126 -4.93 10.54 -2.30
CA ASP A 126 -4.88 11.59 -3.31
C ASP A 126 -6.05 11.40 -4.28
N ILE A 127 -7.15 12.14 -4.05
CA ILE A 127 -8.41 11.99 -4.76
C ILE A 127 -8.52 13.04 -5.86
N ASN A 128 -8.73 12.61 -7.10
CA ASN A 128 -8.91 13.47 -8.27
C ASN A 128 -9.98 14.54 -8.05
N GLY A 129 -9.58 15.79 -8.24
CA GLY A 129 -10.49 16.95 -8.15
C GLY A 129 -10.98 17.27 -6.74
N VAL A 130 -10.52 16.58 -5.70
CA VAL A 130 -10.90 16.78 -4.30
C VAL A 130 -9.69 17.20 -3.46
N SER A 131 -8.75 16.29 -3.20
CA SER A 131 -7.53 16.61 -2.43
C SER A 131 -6.39 17.13 -3.31
N CYS A 132 -6.41 16.82 -4.60
CA CYS A 132 -5.43 17.25 -5.59
C CYS A 132 -6.08 17.33 -6.98
N LYS A 133 -5.34 17.88 -7.96
CA LYS A 133 -5.83 17.97 -9.34
C LYS A 133 -5.82 16.63 -10.04
N ASP A 134 -4.68 15.94 -9.97
CA ASP A 134 -4.44 14.64 -10.57
C ASP A 134 -3.97 13.70 -9.44
N GLY A 135 -4.76 12.71 -9.07
CA GLY A 135 -4.53 11.83 -7.93
C GLY A 135 -4.50 10.35 -8.31
N GLU A 136 -4.42 9.51 -7.30
CA GLU A 136 -4.31 8.06 -7.43
C GLU A 136 -5.66 7.35 -7.58
N VAL A 137 -6.78 8.07 -7.36
CA VAL A 137 -8.13 7.50 -7.43
C VAL A 137 -9.16 8.53 -7.87
N GLU A 138 -10.13 8.10 -8.66
CA GLU A 138 -11.32 8.90 -8.99
C GLU A 138 -12.21 9.11 -7.76
N ALA A 139 -12.80 10.29 -7.63
CA ALA A 139 -13.68 10.66 -6.52
C ALA A 139 -14.88 9.70 -6.38
N SER A 140 -15.46 9.25 -7.48
CA SER A 140 -16.59 8.31 -7.48
C SER A 140 -16.22 6.94 -6.89
N VAL A 141 -15.03 6.42 -7.23
CA VAL A 141 -14.50 5.19 -6.66
C VAL A 141 -14.29 5.37 -5.16
N PHE A 142 -13.60 6.43 -4.75
CA PHE A 142 -13.34 6.71 -3.34
C PHE A 142 -14.64 6.83 -2.53
N ASP A 143 -15.60 7.58 -3.01
CA ASP A 143 -16.89 7.80 -2.33
C ASP A 143 -17.68 6.49 -2.15
N ARG A 144 -17.66 5.60 -3.15
CA ARG A 144 -18.30 4.29 -3.06
C ARG A 144 -17.71 3.41 -1.95
N TYR A 145 -16.41 3.52 -1.69
CA TYR A 145 -15.70 2.71 -0.70
C TYR A 145 -15.39 3.47 0.59
N ARG A 146 -15.90 4.67 0.78
CA ARG A 146 -15.61 5.49 1.96
C ARG A 146 -15.87 4.77 3.28
N ASP A 147 -17.02 4.12 3.43
CA ASP A 147 -17.36 3.41 4.67
C ASP A 147 -16.46 2.19 4.92
N PRO A 148 -16.18 1.31 3.93
CA PRO A 148 -15.16 0.28 4.04
C PRO A 148 -13.76 0.81 4.42
N LEU A 149 -13.34 1.94 3.86
CA LEU A 149 -12.04 2.57 4.17
C LEU A 149 -11.96 3.06 5.62
N TYR A 150 -13.02 3.72 6.10
CA TYR A 150 -13.07 4.12 7.51
C TYR A 150 -13.15 2.91 8.44
N LYS A 151 -13.80 1.83 8.02
CA LYS A 151 -13.79 0.56 8.74
C LYS A 151 -12.37 -0.01 8.81
N GLU A 152 -11.63 -0.06 7.70
CA GLU A 152 -10.22 -0.44 7.67
C GLU A 152 -9.40 0.42 8.64
N ALA A 153 -9.51 1.75 8.55
CA ALA A 153 -8.80 2.68 9.44
C ALA A 153 -9.12 2.44 10.92
N SER A 154 -10.34 2.00 11.25
CA SER A 154 -10.78 1.74 12.62
C SER A 154 -10.04 0.57 13.30
N TYR A 155 -9.35 -0.28 12.53
CA TYR A 155 -8.53 -1.37 13.07
C TYR A 155 -7.14 -0.94 13.53
N LYS A 156 -6.67 0.27 13.18
CA LYS A 156 -5.34 0.78 13.59
C LYS A 156 -5.10 0.71 15.11
N PRO A 157 -6.03 1.11 16.00
CA PRO A 157 -5.83 1.00 17.44
C PRO A 157 -5.56 -0.42 17.92
N TYR A 158 -6.22 -1.42 17.34
CA TYR A 158 -6.02 -2.82 17.69
C TYR A 158 -4.64 -3.33 17.27
N ILE A 159 -4.18 -2.96 16.07
CA ILE A 159 -2.83 -3.31 15.61
C ILE A 159 -1.77 -2.64 16.48
N ILE A 160 -1.95 -1.37 16.83
CA ILE A 160 -1.04 -0.64 17.73
C ILE A 160 -1.02 -1.30 19.11
N ALA A 161 -2.18 -1.67 19.66
CA ALA A 161 -2.27 -2.38 20.94
C ALA A 161 -1.55 -3.73 20.89
N ALA A 162 -1.70 -4.49 19.81
CA ALA A 162 -0.98 -5.74 19.59
C ALA A 162 0.54 -5.53 19.54
N MET A 163 1.01 -4.51 18.84
CA MET A 163 2.44 -4.15 18.78
C MET A 163 2.99 -3.78 20.17
N ILE A 164 2.24 -3.02 20.96
CA ILE A 164 2.63 -2.66 22.33
C ILE A 164 2.69 -3.91 23.22
N LEU A 165 1.70 -4.80 23.13
CA LEU A 165 1.67 -6.06 23.85
C LEU A 165 2.92 -6.91 23.53
N LEU A 166 3.20 -7.12 22.22
CA LEU A 166 4.37 -7.87 21.75
C LEU A 166 5.70 -7.28 22.23
N ALA A 167 5.81 -5.94 22.29
CA ALA A 167 7.02 -5.26 22.74
C ALA A 167 7.21 -5.29 24.26
N LYS A 168 6.14 -5.39 25.05
CA LYS A 168 6.17 -5.26 26.50
C LYS A 168 6.09 -6.58 27.26
N GLN A 169 5.49 -7.60 26.69
CA GLN A 169 5.27 -8.88 27.35
C GLN A 169 6.25 -9.94 26.86
N LYS A 170 6.86 -10.67 27.79
CA LYS A 170 7.74 -11.82 27.47
C LYS A 170 6.93 -13.09 27.20
N ASP A 171 5.89 -13.31 27.99
CA ASP A 171 4.93 -14.41 27.81
C ASP A 171 3.62 -13.86 27.26
N ILE A 172 3.51 -13.83 25.94
CA ILE A 172 2.36 -13.28 25.23
C ILE A 172 1.16 -14.20 25.39
N THR A 173 1.36 -15.50 25.22
CA THR A 173 0.29 -16.51 25.30
C THR A 173 -0.36 -16.50 26.68
N GLY A 174 0.42 -16.65 27.75
CA GLY A 174 -0.10 -16.60 29.10
C GLY A 174 -0.76 -15.26 29.46
N THR A 175 -0.24 -14.14 28.90
CA THR A 175 -0.88 -12.84 29.10
C THR A 175 -2.24 -12.77 28.43
N LEU A 176 -2.40 -13.30 27.21
CA LEU A 176 -3.66 -13.32 26.49
C LEU A 176 -4.69 -14.25 27.15
N GLU A 177 -4.25 -15.42 27.61
CA GLU A 177 -5.09 -16.35 28.38
C GLU A 177 -5.62 -15.69 29.67
N ALA A 178 -4.74 -15.06 30.44
CA ALA A 178 -5.12 -14.35 31.66
C ALA A 178 -6.06 -13.14 31.43
N LEU A 179 -5.99 -12.52 30.26
CA LEU A 179 -6.91 -11.45 29.86
C LEU A 179 -8.27 -12.02 29.43
N ALA A 180 -8.29 -13.14 28.71
CA ALA A 180 -9.52 -13.81 28.31
C ALA A 180 -10.33 -14.31 29.54
N ASP A 181 -9.65 -14.90 30.51
CA ASP A 181 -10.27 -15.36 31.77
C ASP A 181 -10.89 -14.22 32.58
N LYS A 182 -10.37 -13.03 32.50
CA LYS A 182 -10.95 -11.85 33.20
C LYS A 182 -12.11 -11.21 32.44
N ALA A 183 -12.30 -11.53 31.18
CA ALA A 183 -13.36 -10.98 30.33
C ALA A 183 -14.65 -11.83 30.39
N THR A 184 -14.56 -13.03 30.95
CA THR A 184 -15.70 -13.94 31.27
C THR A 184 -16.20 -13.73 32.69
#